data_c0cb520822893441b53beb02e3ed818f
#
_entry.id   c0cb520822893441b53beb02e3ed818f
#
_cell.length_a   1.000
_cell.length_b   1.000
_cell.length_c   1.000
_cell.angle_alpha   90.00
_cell.angle_beta   90.00
_cell.angle_gamma   90.00
#
_symmetry.space_group_name_H-M   'P 1'
#
loop_
_entity.id
_entity.type
_entity.pdbx_description
1 polymer ?
#
loop_
_entity_poly.entity_id
_entity_poly.type
_entity_poly.pdbx_seq_one_letter_code
_entity_poly.pdbx_strand_id
1 'polypeptide(L)'
;MFIDTHCHLTDKYTDGLDAVIKNAHNANVRVMICPTADPNDIQQALNIANSYDNIYCTIGIHPEYSDSDATKFITDDILQNPRVVGVGEIGLDYHYSPDTRNAQIKLFEQQLEIAKKHALPVAIHTRDAESDTADILTGDIRGVMHCFTSSWDLARKMLDRGFFFSASGILTFKNSEEIRETFSKIPIDRIVIETDAPYCAPVPHRGKTCEPYMVVETAKVLAQLKNIELQDLEKILMQNVKNLYPKIQF
;
A
#
# COMPACT_ATOMS: atom_id res chain seq x y z
N MET A 1 -16.59 -5.24 -7.47
CA MET A 1 -16.13 -5.00 -6.08
C MET A 1 -14.79 -4.29 -6.09
N PHE A 2 -14.57 -3.36 -5.17
CA PHE A 2 -13.28 -2.69 -4.97
C PHE A 2 -12.48 -3.36 -3.86
N ILE A 3 -11.17 -3.10 -3.88
CA ILE A 3 -10.20 -3.55 -2.89
C ILE A 3 -9.39 -2.34 -2.49
N ASP A 4 -9.27 -2.09 -1.19
CA ASP A 4 -8.35 -1.11 -0.64
C ASP A 4 -7.05 -1.81 -0.29
N THR A 5 -5.99 -1.56 -1.09
CA THR A 5 -4.74 -2.31 -0.96
C THR A 5 -3.81 -1.79 0.14
N HIS A 6 -4.18 -0.68 0.81
CA HIS A 6 -3.39 -0.11 1.88
C HIS A 6 -4.24 0.85 2.73
N CYS A 7 -4.62 0.39 3.93
CA CYS A 7 -5.37 1.19 4.90
C CYS A 7 -5.00 0.77 6.33
N HIS A 8 -4.56 1.72 7.16
CA HIS A 8 -4.21 1.46 8.55
C HIS A 8 -5.48 1.32 9.39
N LEU A 9 -5.95 0.08 9.52
CA LEU A 9 -7.09 -0.27 10.34
C LEU A 9 -6.65 -0.33 11.80
N THR A 10 -7.21 0.53 12.62
CA THR A 10 -6.91 0.63 14.05
C THR A 10 -8.19 0.69 14.87
N ASP A 11 -8.08 0.42 16.16
CA ASP A 11 -9.16 0.62 17.13
C ASP A 11 -9.44 2.11 17.45
N LYS A 12 -8.67 3.01 16.86
CA LYS A 12 -8.73 4.47 17.10
C LYS A 12 -9.79 5.20 16.27
N TYR A 13 -10.50 4.52 15.36
CA TYR A 13 -11.61 5.15 14.65
C TYR A 13 -12.73 5.54 15.60
N THR A 14 -13.25 6.76 15.48
CA THR A 14 -14.25 7.34 16.40
C THR A 14 -15.51 6.48 16.51
N ASP A 15 -15.96 5.91 15.39
CA ASP A 15 -17.17 5.09 15.30
C ASP A 15 -16.89 3.58 15.49
N GLY A 16 -15.63 3.24 15.77
CA GLY A 16 -15.16 1.86 15.89
C GLY A 16 -14.92 1.14 14.57
N LEU A 17 -14.11 0.09 14.61
CA LEU A 17 -13.66 -0.65 13.43
C LEU A 17 -14.84 -1.33 12.68
N ASP A 18 -15.81 -1.88 13.40
CA ASP A 18 -17.00 -2.53 12.78
C ASP A 18 -17.79 -1.56 11.90
N ALA A 19 -17.92 -0.29 12.33
CA ALA A 19 -18.61 0.73 11.52
C ALA A 19 -17.83 1.05 10.26
N VAL A 20 -16.51 1.19 10.35
CA VAL A 20 -15.61 1.44 9.20
C VAL A 20 -15.69 0.30 8.18
N ILE A 21 -15.65 -0.96 8.64
CA ILE A 21 -15.79 -2.14 7.78
C ILE A 21 -17.17 -2.18 7.12
N LYS A 22 -18.22 -1.89 7.87
CA LYS A 22 -19.59 -1.81 7.34
C LYS A 22 -19.73 -0.73 6.28
N ASN A 23 -19.13 0.46 6.49
CA ASN A 23 -19.12 1.55 5.51
C ASN A 23 -18.41 1.11 4.22
N ALA A 24 -17.26 0.42 4.35
CA ALA A 24 -16.52 -0.15 3.22
C ALA A 24 -17.40 -1.13 2.42
N HIS A 25 -18.06 -2.07 3.09
CA HIS A 25 -18.97 -3.03 2.45
C HIS A 25 -20.13 -2.34 1.72
N ASN A 26 -20.74 -1.33 2.32
CA ASN A 26 -21.84 -0.57 1.71
C ASN A 26 -21.40 0.15 0.42
N ALA A 27 -20.12 0.53 0.32
CA ALA A 27 -19.51 1.13 -0.86
C ALA A 27 -18.94 0.08 -1.86
N ASN A 28 -19.25 -1.21 -1.66
CA ASN A 28 -18.73 -2.31 -2.49
C ASN A 28 -17.21 -2.53 -2.39
N VAL A 29 -16.57 -2.04 -1.31
CA VAL A 29 -15.18 -2.39 -0.96
C VAL A 29 -15.22 -3.68 -0.16
N ARG A 30 -14.69 -4.77 -0.73
CA ARG A 30 -14.87 -6.12 -0.22
C ARG A 30 -13.64 -6.72 0.42
N VAL A 31 -12.46 -6.20 0.11
CA VAL A 31 -11.18 -6.63 0.68
C VAL A 31 -10.40 -5.39 1.09
N MET A 32 -9.74 -5.47 2.22
CA MET A 32 -8.87 -4.43 2.77
C MET A 32 -7.55 -5.05 3.19
N ILE A 33 -6.44 -4.36 2.91
CA ILE A 33 -5.11 -4.78 3.35
C ILE A 33 -4.60 -3.76 4.37
N CYS A 34 -4.39 -4.24 5.61
CA CYS A 34 -3.88 -3.44 6.71
C CYS A 34 -2.35 -3.58 6.82
N PRO A 35 -1.57 -2.58 6.47
CA PRO A 35 -0.13 -2.62 6.67
C PRO A 35 0.21 -2.37 8.14
N THR A 36 1.41 -2.81 8.56
CA THR A 36 2.03 -2.34 9.79
C THR A 36 3.12 -1.32 9.48
N ALA A 37 3.25 -0.33 10.36
CA ALA A 37 4.29 0.69 10.31
C ALA A 37 5.16 0.63 11.59
N ASP A 38 4.51 0.70 12.78
CA ASP A 38 5.16 0.51 14.06
C ASP A 38 5.33 -1.00 14.34
N PRO A 39 6.53 -1.48 14.69
CA PRO A 39 6.72 -2.88 15.06
C PRO A 39 5.86 -3.34 16.24
N ASN A 40 5.44 -2.42 17.11
CA ASN A 40 4.54 -2.73 18.23
C ASN A 40 3.09 -2.99 17.80
N ASP A 41 2.68 -2.55 16.63
CA ASP A 41 1.32 -2.71 16.11
C ASP A 41 1.11 -4.04 15.35
N ILE A 42 2.17 -4.84 15.14
CA ILE A 42 2.11 -6.10 14.39
C ILE A 42 1.04 -7.06 14.96
N GLN A 43 1.03 -7.22 16.28
CA GLN A 43 0.05 -8.12 16.91
C GLN A 43 -1.39 -7.60 16.75
N GLN A 44 -1.60 -6.29 16.78
CA GLN A 44 -2.92 -5.69 16.56
C GLN A 44 -3.39 -5.93 15.12
N ALA A 45 -2.53 -5.69 14.13
CA ALA A 45 -2.85 -5.93 12.72
C ALA A 45 -3.21 -7.42 12.46
N LEU A 46 -2.45 -8.35 13.05
CA LEU A 46 -2.74 -9.77 12.97
C LEU A 46 -4.09 -10.12 13.62
N ASN A 47 -4.39 -9.57 14.78
CA ASN A 47 -5.66 -9.79 15.47
C ASN A 47 -6.84 -9.30 14.63
N ILE A 48 -6.72 -8.11 14.02
CA ILE A 48 -7.72 -7.55 13.12
C ILE A 48 -7.90 -8.46 11.90
N ALA A 49 -6.80 -8.81 11.21
CA ALA A 49 -6.86 -9.64 10.01
C ALA A 49 -7.42 -11.06 10.27
N ASN A 50 -7.18 -11.61 11.46
CA ASN A 50 -7.74 -12.91 11.85
C ASN A 50 -9.22 -12.83 12.31
N SER A 51 -9.71 -11.65 12.68
CA SER A 51 -11.08 -11.47 13.17
C SER A 51 -12.09 -11.22 12.04
N TYR A 52 -11.63 -10.84 10.84
CA TYR A 52 -12.49 -10.50 9.70
C TYR A 52 -12.02 -11.23 8.43
N ASP A 53 -12.93 -11.97 7.81
CA ASP A 53 -12.61 -12.80 6.64
C ASP A 53 -12.14 -12.01 5.40
N ASN A 54 -12.46 -10.74 5.34
CA ASN A 54 -12.15 -9.84 4.23
C ASN A 54 -10.98 -8.90 4.50
N ILE A 55 -10.26 -9.08 5.62
CA ILE A 55 -9.08 -8.28 5.96
C ILE A 55 -7.84 -9.17 5.90
N TYR A 56 -6.83 -8.64 5.25
CA TYR A 56 -5.48 -9.18 5.19
C TYR A 56 -4.50 -8.15 5.75
N CYS A 57 -3.24 -8.51 5.94
CA CYS A 57 -2.23 -7.56 6.36
C CYS A 57 -0.90 -7.76 5.60
N THR A 58 -0.14 -6.69 5.53
CA THR A 58 1.29 -6.74 5.23
C THR A 58 2.05 -6.39 6.50
N ILE A 59 3.13 -7.12 6.77
CA ILE A 59 3.92 -6.97 7.99
C ILE A 59 5.26 -6.33 7.63
N GLY A 60 5.49 -5.14 8.16
CA GLY A 60 6.69 -4.37 7.91
C GLY A 60 6.96 -3.35 9.01
N ILE A 61 8.09 -2.69 8.91
CA ILE A 61 8.54 -1.63 9.80
C ILE A 61 8.86 -0.42 8.95
N HIS A 62 8.09 0.65 9.16
CA HIS A 62 8.24 1.91 8.44
C HIS A 62 9.60 2.55 8.71
N PRO A 63 10.21 3.28 7.78
CA PRO A 63 11.51 3.94 7.95
C PRO A 63 11.58 4.90 9.15
N GLU A 64 10.46 5.40 9.66
CA GLU A 64 10.40 6.19 10.89
C GLU A 64 10.95 5.42 12.11
N TYR A 65 10.87 4.10 12.09
CA TYR A 65 11.35 3.20 13.14
C TYR A 65 12.70 2.55 12.77
N SER A 66 13.59 3.30 12.11
CA SER A 66 14.84 2.82 11.53
C SER A 66 15.85 2.23 12.52
N ASP A 67 15.71 2.49 13.81
CA ASP A 67 16.52 1.90 14.89
C ASP A 67 16.08 0.46 15.22
N SER A 68 15.02 -0.04 14.62
CA SER A 68 14.49 -1.38 14.85
C SER A 68 15.33 -2.45 14.17
N ASP A 69 15.29 -3.67 14.72
CA ASP A 69 15.85 -4.87 14.12
C ASP A 69 14.69 -5.72 13.54
N ALA A 70 14.54 -5.72 12.22
CA ALA A 70 13.43 -6.39 11.55
C ALA A 70 13.34 -7.88 11.90
N THR A 71 14.46 -8.55 12.13
CA THR A 71 14.50 -10.00 12.42
C THR A 71 13.87 -10.37 13.76
N LYS A 72 13.75 -9.41 14.68
CA LYS A 72 13.08 -9.63 15.97
C LYS A 72 11.57 -9.55 15.91
N PHE A 73 11.06 -8.77 14.97
CA PHE A 73 9.63 -8.47 14.87
C PHE A 73 8.94 -9.24 13.75
N ILE A 74 9.63 -9.45 12.62
CA ILE A 74 9.10 -10.11 11.42
C ILE A 74 9.62 -11.54 11.40
N THR A 75 8.95 -12.43 12.15
CA THR A 75 9.36 -13.83 12.31
C THR A 75 8.73 -14.74 11.27
N ASP A 76 9.32 -15.91 11.04
CA ASP A 76 8.80 -16.93 10.12
C ASP A 76 7.36 -17.33 10.47
N ASP A 77 7.03 -17.47 11.77
CA ASP A 77 5.69 -17.85 12.23
C ASP A 77 4.64 -16.78 11.85
N ILE A 78 4.99 -15.50 11.99
CA ILE A 78 4.12 -14.38 11.57
C ILE A 78 3.85 -14.44 10.07
N LEU A 79 4.89 -14.62 9.26
CA LEU A 79 4.78 -14.61 7.80
C LEU A 79 4.09 -15.86 7.23
N GLN A 80 4.00 -16.95 7.99
CA GLN A 80 3.23 -18.16 7.64
C GLN A 80 1.72 -17.98 7.88
N ASN A 81 1.28 -16.97 8.65
CA ASN A 81 -0.13 -16.71 8.83
C ASN A 81 -0.81 -16.49 7.45
N PRO A 82 -1.92 -17.19 7.15
CA PRO A 82 -2.60 -17.06 5.85
C PRO A 82 -3.16 -15.65 5.57
N ARG A 83 -3.33 -14.84 6.61
CA ARG A 83 -3.76 -13.44 6.48
C ARG A 83 -2.62 -12.49 6.15
N VAL A 84 -1.37 -12.91 6.30
CA VAL A 84 -0.19 -12.12 5.90
C VAL A 84 0.09 -12.35 4.42
N VAL A 85 -0.13 -11.32 3.61
CA VAL A 85 -0.06 -11.39 2.15
C VAL A 85 1.20 -10.76 1.56
N GLY A 86 1.96 -10.01 2.36
CA GLY A 86 3.19 -9.33 1.91
C GLY A 86 4.03 -8.81 3.06
N VAL A 87 5.18 -8.25 2.73
CA VAL A 87 6.05 -7.51 3.66
C VAL A 87 5.88 -6.01 3.39
N GLY A 88 5.44 -5.25 4.39
CA GLY A 88 5.14 -3.83 4.27
C GLY A 88 4.36 -3.29 5.47
N GLU A 89 4.45 -2.02 5.68
CA GLU A 89 5.05 -0.95 4.88
C GLU A 89 6.55 -0.85 5.16
N ILE A 90 7.37 -0.83 4.12
CA ILE A 90 8.83 -0.78 4.21
C ILE A 90 9.38 0.22 3.20
N GLY A 91 10.56 0.76 3.42
CA GLY A 91 11.17 1.67 2.44
C GLY A 91 11.98 2.79 3.05
N LEU A 92 11.90 3.97 2.42
CA LEU A 92 12.72 5.14 2.76
C LEU A 92 11.86 6.42 2.84
N ASP A 93 12.08 7.22 3.88
CA ASP A 93 11.50 8.55 4.06
C ASP A 93 12.57 9.55 4.50
N TYR A 94 13.03 10.37 3.57
CA TYR A 94 14.00 11.43 3.87
C TYR A 94 13.35 12.78 4.12
N HIS A 95 12.02 12.86 4.00
CA HIS A 95 11.26 14.06 4.31
C HIS A 95 11.17 14.30 5.82
N TYR A 96 10.77 13.27 6.56
CA TYR A 96 10.59 13.36 8.01
C TYR A 96 11.86 13.05 8.81
N SER A 97 12.74 12.20 8.30
CA SER A 97 13.89 11.70 9.03
C SER A 97 15.17 11.63 8.17
N PRO A 98 15.63 12.77 7.59
CA PRO A 98 16.78 12.79 6.68
C PRO A 98 18.08 12.33 7.34
N ASP A 99 18.23 12.56 8.64
CA ASP A 99 19.45 12.24 9.40
C ASP A 99 19.62 10.73 9.65
N THR A 100 18.59 9.93 9.45
CA THR A 100 18.62 8.48 9.68
C THR A 100 18.81 7.65 8.40
N ARG A 101 19.19 8.28 7.28
CA ARG A 101 19.30 7.63 5.95
C ARG A 101 19.99 6.26 5.99
N ASN A 102 21.16 6.13 6.62
CA ASN A 102 21.89 4.86 6.66
C ASN A 102 21.17 3.79 7.48
N ALA A 103 20.50 4.17 8.54
CA ALA A 103 19.71 3.26 9.37
C ALA A 103 18.47 2.78 8.59
N GLN A 104 17.79 3.69 7.89
CA GLN A 104 16.64 3.36 7.02
C GLN A 104 17.05 2.39 5.91
N ILE A 105 18.15 2.63 5.21
CA ILE A 105 18.66 1.74 4.16
C ILE A 105 18.90 0.34 4.74
N LYS A 106 19.61 0.24 5.86
CA LYS A 106 19.88 -1.04 6.52
C LYS A 106 18.59 -1.79 6.89
N LEU A 107 17.62 -1.08 7.48
CA LEU A 107 16.34 -1.67 7.86
C LEU A 107 15.56 -2.13 6.61
N PHE A 108 15.58 -1.33 5.55
CA PHE A 108 14.93 -1.66 4.29
C PHE A 108 15.52 -2.92 3.66
N GLU A 109 16.85 -2.99 3.53
CA GLU A 109 17.56 -4.18 3.01
C GLU A 109 17.26 -5.44 3.82
N GLN A 110 17.25 -5.36 5.16
CA GLN A 110 16.88 -6.50 6.02
C GLN A 110 15.48 -7.02 5.69
N GLN A 111 14.51 -6.13 5.51
CA GLN A 111 13.13 -6.51 5.23
C GLN A 111 12.95 -7.06 3.80
N LEU A 112 13.72 -6.56 2.84
CA LEU A 112 13.76 -7.13 1.49
C LEU A 112 14.29 -8.56 1.47
N GLU A 113 15.34 -8.86 2.26
CA GLU A 113 15.85 -10.22 2.39
C GLU A 113 14.82 -11.16 3.05
N ILE A 114 14.08 -10.68 4.05
CA ILE A 114 12.98 -11.42 4.65
C ILE A 114 11.89 -11.71 3.60
N ALA A 115 11.48 -10.70 2.82
CA ALA A 115 10.48 -10.86 1.77
C ALA A 115 10.91 -11.88 0.70
N LYS A 116 12.17 -11.82 0.25
CA LYS A 116 12.75 -12.77 -0.70
C LYS A 116 12.73 -14.21 -0.14
N LYS A 117 13.21 -14.40 1.10
CA LYS A 117 13.22 -15.72 1.77
C LYS A 117 11.84 -16.38 1.76
N HIS A 118 10.78 -15.59 1.91
CA HIS A 118 9.40 -16.08 1.98
C HIS A 118 8.61 -15.97 0.67
N ALA A 119 9.26 -15.49 -0.41
CA ALA A 119 8.63 -15.24 -1.71
C ALA A 119 7.37 -14.35 -1.61
N LEU A 120 7.36 -13.39 -0.68
CA LEU A 120 6.27 -12.45 -0.44
C LEU A 120 6.48 -11.15 -1.23
N PRO A 121 5.41 -10.55 -1.78
CA PRO A 121 5.49 -9.23 -2.38
C PRO A 121 5.71 -8.16 -1.30
N VAL A 122 6.25 -7.01 -1.71
CA VAL A 122 6.53 -5.89 -0.83
C VAL A 122 5.62 -4.70 -1.09
N ALA A 123 5.25 -3.95 -0.04
CA ALA A 123 4.61 -2.64 -0.14
C ALA A 123 5.62 -1.56 0.24
N ILE A 124 6.01 -0.74 -0.75
CA ILE A 124 7.14 0.17 -0.67
C ILE A 124 6.68 1.59 -0.43
N HIS A 125 7.14 2.17 0.68
CA HIS A 125 7.13 3.60 0.94
C HIS A 125 8.37 4.27 0.35
N THR A 126 8.19 5.40 -0.35
CA THR A 126 9.32 6.23 -0.80
C THR A 126 8.92 7.69 -0.78
N ARG A 127 9.67 8.50 -0.05
CA ARG A 127 9.46 9.94 0.05
C ARG A 127 10.79 10.69 0.11
N ASP A 128 11.01 11.56 -0.88
CA ASP A 128 12.28 12.28 -1.06
C ASP A 128 13.51 11.36 -1.15
N ALA A 129 13.31 10.08 -1.59
CA ALA A 129 14.29 9.00 -1.55
C ALA A 129 14.37 8.19 -2.86
N GLU A 130 13.91 8.75 -3.99
CA GLU A 130 13.73 8.02 -5.26
C GLU A 130 15.00 7.32 -5.75
N SER A 131 16.17 7.99 -5.66
CA SER A 131 17.44 7.42 -6.13
C SER A 131 17.81 6.17 -5.36
N ASP A 132 17.85 6.26 -4.02
CA ASP A 132 18.23 5.13 -3.17
C ASP A 132 17.20 4.00 -3.27
N THR A 133 15.90 4.34 -3.34
CA THR A 133 14.84 3.34 -3.55
C THR A 133 15.07 2.58 -4.86
N ALA A 134 15.39 3.29 -5.94
CA ALA A 134 15.68 2.66 -7.23
C ALA A 134 16.96 1.82 -7.19
N ASP A 135 17.98 2.23 -6.46
CA ASP A 135 19.25 1.52 -6.38
C ASP A 135 19.16 0.25 -5.53
N ILE A 136 18.32 0.25 -4.50
CA ILE A 136 18.13 -0.87 -3.57
C ILE A 136 17.17 -1.92 -4.15
N LEU A 137 16.07 -1.50 -4.79
CA LEU A 137 15.06 -2.42 -5.33
C LEU A 137 15.57 -3.13 -6.60
N THR A 138 16.54 -4.00 -6.47
CA THR A 138 17.13 -4.77 -7.58
C THR A 138 16.82 -6.27 -7.47
N GLY A 139 16.96 -7.00 -8.60
CA GLY A 139 16.76 -8.46 -8.63
C GLY A 139 15.29 -8.88 -8.63
N ASP A 140 15.00 -10.09 -8.15
CA ASP A 140 13.70 -10.76 -8.26
C ASP A 140 12.71 -10.34 -7.15
N ILE A 141 12.67 -9.04 -6.81
CA ILE A 141 11.69 -8.50 -5.86
C ILE A 141 10.48 -8.02 -6.64
N ARG A 142 9.29 -8.45 -6.23
CA ARG A 142 8.02 -7.95 -6.76
C ARG A 142 7.24 -7.23 -5.67
N GLY A 143 6.45 -6.25 -6.04
CA GLY A 143 5.67 -5.52 -5.05
C GLY A 143 4.91 -4.36 -5.65
N VAL A 144 4.50 -3.44 -4.79
CA VAL A 144 3.79 -2.22 -5.11
C VAL A 144 4.53 -1.01 -4.54
N MET A 145 4.64 0.03 -5.34
CA MET A 145 4.96 1.36 -4.87
C MET A 145 3.68 1.95 -4.27
N HIS A 146 3.57 1.89 -2.93
CA HIS A 146 2.40 2.37 -2.20
C HIS A 146 2.31 3.89 -2.27
N CYS A 147 1.10 4.44 -2.23
CA CYS A 147 0.79 5.87 -2.25
C CYS A 147 1.68 6.67 -3.22
N PHE A 148 1.77 6.18 -4.46
CA PHE A 148 2.78 6.63 -5.41
C PHE A 148 2.55 8.08 -5.83
N THR A 149 3.46 8.96 -5.41
CA THR A 149 3.45 10.40 -5.70
C THR A 149 4.79 10.88 -6.27
N SER A 150 5.67 9.95 -6.60
CA SER A 150 7.01 10.20 -7.11
C SER A 150 7.04 10.47 -8.63
N SER A 151 8.24 10.68 -9.17
CA SER A 151 8.46 11.05 -10.56
C SER A 151 8.15 9.92 -11.55
N TRP A 152 7.91 10.31 -12.82
CA TRP A 152 7.83 9.36 -13.93
C TRP A 152 9.13 8.57 -14.12
N ASP A 153 10.29 9.15 -13.82
CA ASP A 153 11.57 8.46 -13.94
C ASP A 153 11.68 7.27 -12.99
N LEU A 154 11.23 7.42 -11.73
CA LEU A 154 11.14 6.30 -10.82
C LEU A 154 10.08 5.29 -11.28
N ALA A 155 8.91 5.78 -11.70
CA ALA A 155 7.85 4.91 -12.20
C ALA A 155 8.34 4.00 -13.33
N ARG A 156 9.04 4.57 -14.32
CA ARG A 156 9.59 3.82 -15.46
C ARG A 156 10.58 2.73 -15.01
N LYS A 157 11.52 3.07 -14.11
CA LYS A 157 12.48 2.10 -13.56
C LYS A 157 11.78 0.94 -12.84
N MET A 158 10.71 1.25 -12.08
CA MET A 158 9.96 0.23 -11.34
C MET A 158 9.04 -0.59 -12.24
N LEU A 159 8.49 0.00 -13.33
CA LEU A 159 7.77 -0.74 -14.36
C LEU A 159 8.66 -1.80 -15.04
N ASP A 160 9.89 -1.42 -15.40
CA ASP A 160 10.87 -2.34 -16.00
C ASP A 160 11.19 -3.53 -15.08
N ARG A 161 10.98 -3.37 -13.77
CA ARG A 161 11.15 -4.40 -12.73
C ARG A 161 9.84 -5.12 -12.36
N GLY A 162 8.75 -4.80 -13.03
CA GLY A 162 7.46 -5.46 -12.85
C GLY A 162 6.66 -5.02 -11.62
N PHE A 163 7.00 -3.89 -10.99
CA PHE A 163 6.24 -3.35 -9.86
C PHE A 163 4.86 -2.87 -10.26
N PHE A 164 3.96 -2.92 -9.28
CA PHE A 164 2.66 -2.25 -9.31
C PHE A 164 2.77 -0.86 -8.69
N PHE A 165 1.75 -0.02 -8.95
CA PHE A 165 1.67 1.34 -8.43
C PHE A 165 0.30 1.54 -7.80
N SER A 166 0.26 2.00 -6.57
CA SER A 166 -1.00 2.26 -5.90
C SER A 166 -1.39 3.72 -6.03
N ALA A 167 -2.57 3.95 -6.61
CA ALA A 167 -3.18 5.26 -6.67
C ALA A 167 -3.98 5.52 -5.40
N SER A 168 -3.58 6.52 -4.62
CA SER A 168 -4.26 6.94 -3.40
C SER A 168 -5.22 8.12 -3.64
N GLY A 169 -5.90 8.55 -2.57
CA GLY A 169 -6.76 9.72 -2.58
C GLY A 169 -6.11 11.00 -3.12
N ILE A 170 -4.77 11.09 -3.07
CA ILE A 170 -3.98 12.21 -3.58
C ILE A 170 -4.21 12.42 -5.09
N LEU A 171 -4.48 11.35 -5.86
CA LEU A 171 -4.80 11.46 -7.29
C LEU A 171 -5.98 12.41 -7.56
N THR A 172 -6.91 12.54 -6.60
CA THR A 172 -8.11 13.38 -6.71
C THR A 172 -7.87 14.84 -6.39
N PHE A 173 -6.69 15.23 -5.83
CA PHE A 173 -6.46 16.58 -5.37
C PHE A 173 -6.28 17.56 -6.53
N LYS A 174 -6.69 18.82 -6.29
CA LYS A 174 -6.61 19.87 -7.32
C LYS A 174 -5.19 20.05 -7.86
N ASN A 175 -4.20 20.02 -6.99
CA ASN A 175 -2.80 20.32 -7.33
C ASN A 175 -1.98 19.03 -7.63
N SER A 176 -2.62 17.95 -8.10
CA SER A 176 -1.96 16.67 -8.41
C SER A 176 -1.84 16.39 -9.91
N GLU A 177 -1.67 17.45 -10.73
CA GLU A 177 -1.54 17.31 -12.18
C GLU A 177 -0.37 16.40 -12.58
N GLU A 178 0.80 16.57 -11.97
CA GLU A 178 1.99 15.75 -12.27
C GLU A 178 1.79 14.28 -11.92
N ILE A 179 1.10 14.00 -10.80
CA ILE A 179 0.74 12.64 -10.40
C ILE A 179 -0.23 12.03 -11.41
N ARG A 180 -1.27 12.77 -11.84
CA ARG A 180 -2.20 12.30 -12.87
C ARG A 180 -1.49 12.06 -14.20
N GLU A 181 -0.56 12.93 -14.59
CA GLU A 181 0.25 12.73 -15.79
C GLU A 181 1.08 11.43 -15.69
N THR A 182 1.70 11.18 -14.54
CA THR A 182 2.45 9.94 -14.29
C THR A 182 1.53 8.72 -14.36
N PHE A 183 0.39 8.73 -13.66
CA PHE A 183 -0.57 7.64 -13.72
C PHE A 183 -1.18 7.45 -15.12
N SER A 184 -1.30 8.50 -15.94
CA SER A 184 -1.76 8.35 -17.33
C SER A 184 -0.83 7.45 -18.17
N LYS A 185 0.47 7.48 -17.90
CA LYS A 185 1.52 6.72 -18.58
C LYS A 185 1.69 5.29 -18.05
N ILE A 186 1.41 5.04 -16.76
CA ILE A 186 1.51 3.68 -16.16
C ILE A 186 0.48 2.76 -16.82
N PRO A 187 0.85 1.56 -17.31
CA PRO A 187 -0.10 0.59 -17.84
C PRO A 187 -1.17 0.22 -16.81
N ILE A 188 -2.42 0.09 -17.25
CA ILE A 188 -3.55 -0.15 -16.32
C ILE A 188 -3.44 -1.49 -15.59
N ASP A 189 -2.78 -2.47 -16.17
CA ASP A 189 -2.51 -3.79 -15.57
C ASP A 189 -1.39 -3.75 -14.53
N ARG A 190 -0.84 -2.58 -14.24
CA ARG A 190 0.16 -2.30 -13.20
C ARG A 190 -0.33 -1.34 -12.12
N ILE A 191 -1.62 -1.01 -12.10
CA ILE A 191 -2.20 -0.09 -11.13
C ILE A 191 -3.09 -0.86 -10.16
N VAL A 192 -2.98 -0.55 -8.88
CA VAL A 192 -3.92 -0.86 -7.82
C VAL A 192 -4.38 0.44 -7.16
N ILE A 193 -5.37 0.38 -6.29
CA ILE A 193 -5.90 1.56 -5.58
C ILE A 193 -5.89 1.35 -4.08
N GLU A 194 -5.76 2.44 -3.36
CA GLU A 194 -5.78 2.45 -1.90
C GLU A 194 -6.34 3.76 -1.36
N THR A 195 -6.62 3.79 -0.06
CA THR A 195 -6.94 5.03 0.64
C THR A 195 -5.75 5.63 1.37
N ASP A 196 -4.88 4.82 1.91
CA ASP A 196 -3.91 5.20 2.94
C ASP A 196 -4.63 5.74 4.20
N ALA A 197 -5.83 5.19 4.49
CA ALA A 197 -6.62 5.61 5.65
C ALA A 197 -5.83 5.38 6.95
N PRO A 198 -5.91 6.31 7.92
CA PRO A 198 -6.83 7.44 8.05
C PRO A 198 -6.37 8.73 7.35
N TYR A 199 -5.33 8.67 6.55
CA TYR A 199 -4.73 9.81 5.84
C TYR A 199 -5.36 10.01 4.45
N CYS A 200 -4.89 10.99 3.72
CA CYS A 200 -5.09 11.17 2.28
C CYS A 200 -6.55 11.15 1.78
N ALA A 201 -7.53 11.56 2.61
CA ALA A 201 -8.94 11.58 2.22
C ALA A 201 -9.15 12.23 0.84
N PRO A 202 -9.77 11.54 -0.13
CA PRO A 202 -9.97 12.05 -1.49
C PRO A 202 -11.00 13.18 -1.54
N VAL A 203 -11.06 13.90 -2.65
CA VAL A 203 -12.19 14.76 -2.97
C VAL A 203 -13.41 13.86 -3.27
N PRO A 204 -14.64 14.14 -2.70
CA PRO A 204 -15.02 15.37 -1.97
C PRO A 204 -14.84 15.31 -0.44
N HIS A 205 -14.13 14.32 0.09
CA HIS A 205 -14.03 14.06 1.54
C HIS A 205 -12.89 14.81 2.23
N ARG A 206 -12.19 15.72 1.53
CA ARG A 206 -11.07 16.50 2.11
C ARG A 206 -11.40 17.09 3.49
N GLY A 207 -10.43 17.00 4.42
CA GLY A 207 -10.57 17.48 5.79
C GLY A 207 -11.31 16.54 6.75
N LYS A 208 -11.78 15.38 6.28
CA LYS A 208 -12.31 14.31 7.12
C LYS A 208 -11.24 13.24 7.36
N THR A 209 -11.41 12.44 8.42
CA THR A 209 -10.67 11.19 8.57
C THR A 209 -10.98 10.27 7.39
N CYS A 210 -9.94 9.77 6.71
CA CYS A 210 -10.13 8.86 5.61
C CYS A 210 -10.59 7.49 6.11
N GLU A 211 -11.51 6.88 5.37
CA GLU A 211 -11.97 5.52 5.60
C GLU A 211 -11.85 4.70 4.29
N PRO A 212 -11.71 3.37 4.38
CA PRO A 212 -11.56 2.49 3.21
C PRO A 212 -12.65 2.65 2.14
N TYR A 213 -13.89 2.99 2.52
CA TYR A 213 -14.96 3.20 1.54
C TYR A 213 -14.65 4.33 0.54
N MET A 214 -13.79 5.27 0.91
CA MET A 214 -13.45 6.44 0.08
C MET A 214 -12.56 6.07 -1.11
N VAL A 215 -11.98 4.87 -1.16
CA VAL A 215 -11.18 4.37 -2.29
C VAL A 215 -11.95 4.43 -3.62
N VAL A 216 -13.28 4.36 -3.55
CA VAL A 216 -14.16 4.46 -4.71
C VAL A 216 -14.02 5.81 -5.43
N GLU A 217 -13.73 6.89 -4.72
CA GLU A 217 -13.51 8.20 -5.32
C GLU A 217 -12.18 8.23 -6.12
N THR A 218 -11.14 7.59 -5.60
CA THR A 218 -9.89 7.39 -6.34
C THR A 218 -10.13 6.57 -7.62
N ALA A 219 -10.91 5.48 -7.51
CA ALA A 219 -11.27 4.66 -8.68
C ALA A 219 -12.00 5.46 -9.75
N LYS A 220 -12.94 6.34 -9.39
CA LYS A 220 -13.67 7.20 -10.34
C LYS A 220 -12.71 8.11 -11.12
N VAL A 221 -11.77 8.76 -10.43
CA VAL A 221 -10.79 9.65 -11.08
C VAL A 221 -9.84 8.84 -11.96
N LEU A 222 -9.40 7.66 -11.51
CA LEU A 222 -8.56 6.76 -12.30
C LEU A 222 -9.29 6.27 -13.57
N ALA A 223 -10.58 5.90 -13.48
CA ALA A 223 -11.39 5.50 -14.61
C ALA A 223 -11.48 6.61 -15.69
N GLN A 224 -11.74 7.85 -15.25
CA GLN A 224 -11.75 9.01 -16.13
C GLN A 224 -10.36 9.23 -16.78
N LEU A 225 -9.29 9.17 -15.98
CA LEU A 225 -7.92 9.37 -16.45
C LEU A 225 -7.52 8.33 -17.51
N LYS A 226 -7.98 7.10 -17.37
CA LYS A 226 -7.71 5.97 -18.28
C LYS A 226 -8.73 5.83 -19.40
N ASN A 227 -9.78 6.65 -19.40
CA ASN A 227 -10.89 6.55 -20.35
C ASN A 227 -11.48 5.12 -20.39
N ILE A 228 -11.76 4.56 -19.21
CA ILE A 228 -12.31 3.22 -19.00
C ILE A 228 -13.58 3.35 -18.16
N GLU A 229 -14.61 2.55 -18.47
CA GLU A 229 -15.82 2.47 -17.64
C GLU A 229 -15.48 1.93 -16.24
N LEU A 230 -16.11 2.49 -15.21
CA LEU A 230 -15.78 2.15 -13.81
C LEU A 230 -15.94 0.64 -13.52
N GLN A 231 -16.94 -0.01 -14.15
CA GLN A 231 -17.16 -1.45 -13.98
C GLN A 231 -16.05 -2.30 -14.60
N ASP A 232 -15.45 -1.85 -15.71
CA ASP A 232 -14.34 -2.57 -16.33
C ASP A 232 -13.03 -2.31 -15.58
N LEU A 233 -12.82 -1.08 -15.08
CA LEU A 233 -11.72 -0.78 -14.19
C LEU A 233 -11.77 -1.66 -12.93
N GLU A 234 -12.94 -1.86 -12.34
CA GLU A 234 -13.14 -2.73 -11.16
C GLU A 234 -12.62 -4.15 -11.40
N LYS A 235 -12.92 -4.74 -12.55
CA LYS A 235 -12.45 -6.08 -12.94
C LYS A 235 -10.92 -6.13 -13.11
N ILE A 236 -10.36 -5.10 -13.76
CA ILE A 236 -8.92 -4.99 -13.99
C ILE A 236 -8.18 -4.86 -12.65
N LEU A 237 -8.62 -3.96 -11.77
CA LEU A 237 -8.02 -3.75 -10.46
C LEU A 237 -8.06 -5.03 -9.61
N MET A 238 -9.17 -5.76 -9.63
CA MET A 238 -9.28 -7.05 -8.95
C MET A 238 -8.25 -8.06 -9.49
N GLN A 239 -8.06 -8.14 -10.82
CA GLN A 239 -7.06 -9.02 -11.41
C GLN A 239 -5.63 -8.59 -11.04
N ASN A 240 -5.37 -7.29 -10.98
CA ASN A 240 -4.07 -6.75 -10.58
C ASN A 240 -3.75 -7.13 -9.12
N VAL A 241 -4.72 -7.03 -8.21
CA VAL A 241 -4.54 -7.46 -6.81
C VAL A 241 -4.28 -8.95 -6.72
N LYS A 242 -4.97 -9.80 -7.50
CA LYS A 242 -4.67 -11.25 -7.57
C LYS A 242 -3.24 -11.54 -8.03
N ASN A 243 -2.77 -10.77 -9.00
CA ASN A 243 -1.41 -10.92 -9.51
C ASN A 243 -0.35 -10.44 -8.49
N LEU A 244 -0.65 -9.37 -7.77
CA LEU A 244 0.24 -8.80 -6.75
C LEU A 244 0.26 -9.63 -5.47
N TYR A 245 -0.90 -10.01 -4.95
CA TYR A 245 -1.10 -10.71 -3.68
C TYR A 245 -1.78 -12.07 -3.87
N PRO A 246 -1.07 -13.09 -4.38
CA PRO A 246 -1.67 -14.37 -4.75
C PRO A 246 -2.25 -15.19 -3.58
N LYS A 247 -1.92 -14.83 -2.34
CA LYS A 247 -2.51 -15.46 -1.14
C LYS A 247 -3.96 -15.01 -0.87
N ILE A 248 -4.41 -13.87 -1.44
CA ILE A 248 -5.78 -13.37 -1.23
C ILE A 248 -6.77 -14.28 -1.95
N GLN A 249 -7.78 -14.74 -1.21
CA GLN A 249 -8.91 -15.51 -1.72
C GLN A 249 -10.11 -14.58 -1.93
N PHE A 250 -10.77 -14.69 -3.10
CA PHE A 250 -11.91 -13.86 -3.51
C PHE A 250 -13.18 -14.72 -3.68
#